data_cf984369ac77e5b737db9786abd979a9
#
_entry.id   cf984369ac77e5b737db9786abd979a9
#
_cell.length_a   1.000
_cell.length_b   1.000
_cell.length_c   1.000
_cell.angle_alpha   90.00
_cell.angle_beta   90.00
_cell.angle_gamma   90.00
#
_symmetry.space_group_name_H-M   'P 1'
#
loop_
_entity.id
_entity.type
_entity.pdbx_description
1 polymer ?
#
loop_
_entity_poly.entity_id
_entity_poly.type
_entity_poly.pdbx_seq_one_letter_code
_entity_poly.pdbx_strand_id
1 'polypeptide(L)'
;MLAYTYIEHGKFGLLEKPIPVLEDARDAIVRVTLGSICTSDLHIKHGSVPRAVPGITVGHEMVGFVEQVGAEVESVKPGDRVTVNVETFCGKCFFCRHGYVNNCTDTNGGWALGCRIDGGQAEYVRVPYADQGLNRIPDTVSAEQALLVGDVLATGFWAARISEITEEDTVLIIGAGPTGICTLLCSMLKKPRRIIVCEQSAERIRFVREHYPEVLVIGPENCKDFVRKHSDHGGADVVLEVAGTEDTFRLAWECARPNAIVTIVALYDQPQLLPLPEMYGKNLVFKTGGVDGCDCAEILRLIAAGQIDTTPLITHRFSLEEIDEAYRIFENRLEGVIKVAIVGR
;
A
#
# COMPACT_ATOMS: atom_id res chain seq x y z
N MET A 1 18.77 20.07 -0.23
CA MET A 1 17.34 19.76 -0.39
C MET A 1 16.67 19.58 0.95
N LEU A 2 15.39 19.93 1.06
CA LEU A 2 14.57 19.57 2.23
C LEU A 2 14.21 18.08 2.18
N ALA A 3 14.23 17.42 3.36
CA ALA A 3 13.91 16.01 3.50
C ALA A 3 13.34 15.71 4.89
N TYR A 4 12.24 14.98 4.95
CA TYR A 4 11.64 14.56 6.21
C TYR A 4 12.32 13.28 6.69
N THR A 5 12.95 13.35 7.84
CA THR A 5 13.98 12.40 8.26
C THR A 5 13.58 11.69 9.57
N TYR A 6 13.81 10.38 9.63
CA TYR A 6 13.72 9.59 10.86
C TYR A 6 14.94 9.90 11.75
N ILE A 7 14.74 10.68 12.80
CA ILE A 7 15.81 11.11 13.70
C ILE A 7 16.10 10.03 14.74
N GLU A 8 15.05 9.62 15.46
CA GLU A 8 15.09 8.62 16.52
C GLU A 8 13.69 8.07 16.79
N HIS A 9 13.57 7.02 17.58
CA HIS A 9 12.29 6.46 17.98
C HIS A 9 11.31 7.54 18.45
N GLY A 10 10.11 7.56 17.85
CA GLY A 10 9.06 8.53 18.12
C GLY A 10 9.26 9.89 17.44
N LYS A 11 10.36 10.12 16.70
CA LYS A 11 10.68 11.45 16.19
C LYS A 11 11.13 11.44 14.72
N PHE A 12 10.34 12.13 13.91
CA PHE A 12 10.71 12.59 12.58
C PHE A 12 10.95 14.10 12.59
N GLY A 13 11.62 14.63 11.57
CA GLY A 13 11.82 16.07 11.44
C GLY A 13 12.28 16.48 10.06
N LEU A 14 11.93 17.68 9.66
CA LEU A 14 12.34 18.27 8.40
C LEU A 14 13.77 18.81 8.51
N LEU A 15 14.68 18.29 7.70
CA LEU A 15 16.10 18.62 7.72
C LEU A 15 16.59 19.02 6.32
N GLU A 16 17.65 19.82 6.27
CA GLU A 16 18.44 20.01 5.04
C GLU A 16 19.42 18.85 4.86
N LYS A 17 19.34 18.18 3.72
CA LYS A 17 20.24 17.10 3.29
C LYS A 17 20.88 17.43 1.93
N PRO A 18 22.02 16.81 1.59
CA PRO A 18 22.58 16.90 0.24
C PRO A 18 21.56 16.33 -0.78
N ILE A 19 21.59 16.85 -1.99
CA ILE A 19 20.87 16.22 -3.11
C ILE A 19 21.53 14.86 -3.37
N PRO A 20 20.76 13.77 -3.54
CA PRO A 20 21.33 12.45 -3.77
C PRO A 20 22.07 12.38 -5.11
N VAL A 21 23.07 11.51 -5.17
CA VAL A 21 23.85 11.23 -6.38
C VAL A 21 23.64 9.77 -6.81
N LEU A 22 23.94 9.47 -8.08
CA LEU A 22 23.97 8.08 -8.54
C LEU A 22 25.11 7.32 -7.85
N GLU A 23 24.82 6.16 -7.29
CA GLU A 23 25.79 5.28 -6.64
C GLU A 23 26.10 4.04 -7.48
N ASP A 24 25.20 3.67 -8.41
CA ASP A 24 25.31 2.53 -9.32
C ASP A 24 24.87 2.94 -10.73
N ALA A 25 25.39 2.26 -11.74
CA ALA A 25 25.02 2.51 -13.14
C ALA A 25 23.52 2.23 -13.44
N ARG A 26 22.83 1.53 -12.56
CA ARG A 26 21.39 1.18 -12.67
C ARG A 26 20.48 2.10 -11.84
N ASP A 27 21.01 3.11 -11.19
CA ASP A 27 20.23 4.05 -10.37
C ASP A 27 19.58 5.14 -11.23
N ALA A 28 18.52 5.74 -10.69
CA ALA A 28 17.99 7.02 -11.16
C ALA A 28 17.83 7.99 -10.00
N ILE A 29 17.89 9.29 -10.30
CA ILE A 29 17.46 10.37 -9.40
C ILE A 29 16.12 10.87 -9.90
N VAL A 30 15.15 10.90 -9.00
CA VAL A 30 13.81 11.42 -9.29
C VAL A 30 13.59 12.69 -8.48
N ARG A 31 13.20 13.78 -9.16
CA ARG A 31 12.69 14.99 -8.53
C ARG A 31 11.22 14.74 -8.18
N VAL A 32 10.94 14.68 -6.89
CA VAL A 32 9.62 14.35 -6.36
C VAL A 32 8.70 15.56 -6.52
N THR A 33 7.56 15.36 -7.16
CA THR A 33 6.53 16.41 -7.31
C THR A 33 5.33 16.19 -6.41
N LEU A 34 5.06 14.93 -6.04
CA LEU A 34 4.00 14.57 -5.12
C LEU A 34 4.42 13.31 -4.34
N GLY A 35 4.37 13.39 -3.03
CA GLY A 35 4.55 12.27 -2.12
C GLY A 35 3.28 11.99 -1.33
N SER A 36 3.29 10.92 -0.52
CA SER A 36 2.18 10.61 0.39
C SER A 36 2.72 10.09 1.73
N ILE A 37 1.83 10.03 2.72
CA ILE A 37 2.09 9.41 4.02
C ILE A 37 1.39 8.05 4.04
N CYS A 38 2.15 7.01 4.43
CA CYS A 38 1.63 5.66 4.63
C CYS A 38 1.59 5.30 6.12
N THR A 39 0.70 4.38 6.49
CA THR A 39 0.66 3.85 7.87
C THR A 39 1.98 3.18 8.25
N SER A 40 2.70 2.60 7.29
CA SER A 40 4.03 2.02 7.53
C SER A 40 5.10 3.05 7.92
N ASP A 41 4.94 4.33 7.55
CA ASP A 41 5.80 5.40 8.08
C ASP A 41 5.56 5.61 9.59
N LEU A 42 4.31 5.47 10.04
CA LEU A 42 3.97 5.50 11.48
C LEU A 42 4.54 4.29 12.21
N HIS A 43 4.50 3.10 11.60
CA HIS A 43 5.16 1.91 12.16
C HIS A 43 6.67 2.11 12.32
N ILE A 44 7.35 2.79 11.38
CA ILE A 44 8.74 3.20 11.53
C ILE A 44 8.89 4.17 12.71
N LYS A 45 8.06 5.23 12.76
CA LYS A 45 8.09 6.24 13.84
C LYS A 45 7.95 5.60 15.21
N HIS A 46 7.05 4.62 15.35
CA HIS A 46 6.76 3.94 16.62
C HIS A 46 7.63 2.70 16.90
N GLY A 47 8.63 2.43 16.06
CA GLY A 47 9.61 1.36 16.29
C GLY A 47 9.13 -0.06 15.98
N SER A 48 7.97 -0.22 15.34
CA SER A 48 7.43 -1.54 14.94
C SER A 48 8.13 -2.14 13.70
N VAL A 49 9.05 -1.39 13.09
CA VAL A 49 9.87 -1.83 11.94
C VAL A 49 11.35 -1.90 12.36
N PRO A 50 11.84 -3.02 12.91
CA PRO A 50 13.21 -3.12 13.47
C PRO A 50 14.33 -2.87 12.47
N ARG A 51 14.05 -3.02 11.17
CA ARG A 51 15.01 -2.79 10.08
C ARG A 51 15.14 -1.33 9.65
N ALA A 52 14.28 -0.45 10.14
CA ALA A 52 14.35 0.97 9.83
C ALA A 52 15.61 1.60 10.45
N VAL A 53 16.28 2.46 9.68
CA VAL A 53 17.58 3.03 10.05
C VAL A 53 17.41 4.51 10.38
N PRO A 54 17.78 4.97 11.60
CA PRO A 54 17.83 6.40 11.91
C PRO A 54 18.74 7.19 10.95
N GLY A 55 18.35 8.42 10.63
CA GLY A 55 19.06 9.31 9.71
C GLY A 55 18.58 9.24 8.26
N ILE A 56 17.75 8.25 7.89
CA ILE A 56 17.18 8.17 6.54
C ILE A 56 16.03 9.16 6.35
N THR A 57 15.85 9.59 5.10
CA THR A 57 14.62 10.26 4.67
C THR A 57 13.49 9.22 4.60
N VAL A 58 12.34 9.51 5.19
CA VAL A 58 11.19 8.60 5.16
C VAL A 58 10.35 8.76 3.90
N GLY A 59 9.28 7.96 3.76
CA GLY A 59 8.34 7.99 2.63
C GLY A 59 8.74 7.06 1.48
N HIS A 60 7.75 6.33 0.99
CA HIS A 60 7.91 5.32 -0.07
C HIS A 60 6.78 5.35 -1.09
N GLU A 61 5.88 6.34 -1.01
CA GLU A 61 4.85 6.61 -2.01
C GLU A 61 5.12 7.95 -2.66
N MET A 62 5.47 7.97 -3.94
CA MET A 62 5.77 9.21 -4.65
C MET A 62 5.67 9.08 -6.16
N VAL A 63 5.48 10.23 -6.78
CA VAL A 63 5.61 10.44 -8.22
C VAL A 63 6.50 11.65 -8.49
N GLY A 64 7.12 11.69 -9.65
CA GLY A 64 8.01 12.79 -10.00
C GLY A 64 8.50 12.73 -11.43
N PHE A 65 9.53 13.49 -11.69
CA PHE A 65 10.24 13.49 -12.96
C PHE A 65 11.64 12.89 -12.77
N VAL A 66 12.04 12.06 -13.69
CA VAL A 66 13.42 11.57 -13.75
C VAL A 66 14.34 12.76 -14.03
N GLU A 67 15.28 13.01 -13.13
CA GLU A 67 16.28 14.09 -13.25
C GLU A 67 17.57 13.57 -13.88
N GLN A 68 18.01 12.39 -13.43
CA GLN A 68 19.25 11.76 -13.90
C GLN A 68 19.10 10.24 -13.90
N VAL A 69 19.79 9.57 -14.82
CA VAL A 69 19.86 8.10 -14.90
C VAL A 69 21.32 7.65 -14.98
N GLY A 70 21.59 6.48 -14.45
CA GLY A 70 22.86 5.78 -14.63
C GLY A 70 22.99 5.17 -16.03
N ALA A 71 24.23 4.81 -16.40
CA ALA A 71 24.56 4.40 -17.77
C ALA A 71 23.93 3.06 -18.21
N GLU A 72 23.42 2.25 -17.27
CA GLU A 72 22.76 0.96 -17.54
C GLU A 72 21.23 1.03 -17.44
N VAL A 73 20.63 2.22 -17.26
CA VAL A 73 19.18 2.40 -17.22
C VAL A 73 18.64 2.54 -18.64
N GLU A 74 17.68 1.69 -19.00
CA GLU A 74 17.11 1.62 -20.35
C GLU A 74 15.61 1.99 -20.40
N SER A 75 14.85 1.78 -19.32
CA SER A 75 13.39 1.92 -19.32
C SER A 75 12.88 3.36 -19.23
N VAL A 76 13.68 4.26 -18.67
CA VAL A 76 13.35 5.67 -18.42
C VAL A 76 14.51 6.59 -18.78
N LYS A 77 14.19 7.87 -19.00
CA LYS A 77 15.16 8.93 -19.31
C LYS A 77 14.83 10.22 -18.59
N PRO A 78 15.78 11.16 -18.46
CA PRO A 78 15.52 12.49 -17.90
C PRO A 78 14.30 13.16 -18.56
N GLY A 79 13.40 13.71 -17.72
CA GLY A 79 12.15 14.33 -18.12
C GLY A 79 10.95 13.39 -18.15
N ASP A 80 11.13 12.07 -18.06
CA ASP A 80 9.99 11.13 -17.97
C ASP A 80 9.25 11.31 -16.63
N ARG A 81 7.91 11.29 -16.67
CA ARG A 81 7.06 11.23 -15.49
C ARG A 81 6.97 9.80 -14.99
N VAL A 82 7.25 9.60 -13.71
CA VAL A 82 7.31 8.24 -13.13
C VAL A 82 6.58 8.15 -11.79
N THR A 83 6.01 6.98 -11.52
CA THR A 83 5.73 6.53 -10.16
C THR A 83 6.86 5.62 -9.70
N VAL A 84 7.18 5.71 -8.41
CA VAL A 84 8.24 4.91 -7.79
C VAL A 84 7.61 3.72 -7.08
N ASN A 85 8.16 2.55 -7.33
CA ASN A 85 7.76 1.32 -6.68
C ASN A 85 8.33 1.25 -5.25
N VAL A 86 7.50 0.92 -4.27
CA VAL A 86 7.94 0.72 -2.87
C VAL A 86 9.00 -0.37 -2.76
N GLU A 87 8.85 -1.42 -3.56
CA GLU A 87 9.82 -2.52 -3.64
C GLU A 87 10.84 -2.23 -4.73
N THR A 88 12.09 -2.01 -4.34
CA THR A 88 13.22 -2.01 -5.26
C THR A 88 13.81 -3.42 -5.34
N PHE A 89 14.29 -3.86 -6.51
CA PHE A 89 14.76 -5.23 -6.64
C PHE A 89 15.76 -5.43 -7.79
N CYS A 90 16.70 -6.34 -7.58
CA CYS A 90 17.83 -6.54 -8.50
C CYS A 90 17.45 -7.25 -9.83
N GLY A 91 16.26 -7.83 -9.96
CA GLY A 91 15.78 -8.55 -11.14
C GLY A 91 16.46 -9.91 -11.41
N LYS A 92 17.54 -10.28 -10.72
CA LYS A 92 18.38 -11.46 -11.07
C LYS A 92 18.50 -12.54 -9.98
N CYS A 93 18.17 -12.26 -8.73
CA CYS A 93 18.23 -13.27 -7.67
C CYS A 93 17.08 -14.30 -7.82
N PHE A 94 17.14 -15.38 -7.03
CA PHE A 94 16.09 -16.43 -7.06
C PHE A 94 14.70 -15.82 -6.88
N PHE A 95 14.50 -15.00 -5.86
CA PHE A 95 13.20 -14.43 -5.54
C PHE A 95 12.67 -13.51 -6.65
N CYS A 96 13.51 -12.62 -7.18
CA CYS A 96 13.11 -11.73 -8.28
C CYS A 96 12.67 -12.50 -9.53
N ARG A 97 13.41 -13.56 -9.89
CA ARG A 97 13.07 -14.39 -11.06
C ARG A 97 11.79 -15.20 -10.92
N HIS A 98 11.28 -15.36 -9.69
CA HIS A 98 10.04 -16.06 -9.40
C HIS A 98 8.88 -15.11 -9.04
N GLY A 99 9.07 -13.77 -9.17
CA GLY A 99 8.03 -12.78 -8.87
C GLY A 99 7.86 -12.46 -7.37
N TYR A 100 8.79 -12.91 -6.51
CA TYR A 100 8.77 -12.64 -5.07
C TYR A 100 9.73 -11.48 -4.74
N VAL A 101 9.56 -10.34 -5.40
CA VAL A 101 10.55 -9.26 -5.40
C VAL A 101 10.72 -8.57 -4.03
N ASN A 102 9.69 -8.60 -3.19
CA ASN A 102 9.76 -8.16 -1.80
C ASN A 102 10.80 -8.94 -0.95
N ASN A 103 11.16 -10.15 -1.38
CA ASN A 103 12.19 -10.99 -0.77
C ASN A 103 13.55 -10.90 -1.51
N CYS A 104 13.76 -9.87 -2.32
CA CYS A 104 15.05 -9.67 -3.00
C CYS A 104 16.20 -9.69 -2.00
N THR A 105 17.25 -10.49 -2.32
CA THR A 105 18.41 -10.69 -1.42
C THR A 105 19.49 -9.62 -1.55
N ASP A 106 19.30 -8.66 -2.43
CA ASP A 106 20.22 -7.52 -2.56
C ASP A 106 20.03 -6.53 -1.40
N THR A 107 21.09 -5.82 -1.03
CA THR A 107 21.08 -4.86 0.08
C THR A 107 20.07 -3.73 -0.12
N ASN A 108 19.85 -3.31 -1.37
CA ASN A 108 18.87 -2.31 -1.75
C ASN A 108 17.55 -2.93 -2.20
N GLY A 109 17.34 -4.23 -1.98
CA GLY A 109 16.16 -4.96 -2.42
C GLY A 109 15.02 -5.01 -1.40
N GLY A 110 13.80 -5.28 -1.88
CA GLY A 110 12.60 -5.28 -1.07
C GLY A 110 12.19 -3.87 -0.64
N TRP A 111 11.44 -3.74 0.43
CA TRP A 111 11.13 -2.42 0.99
C TRP A 111 12.37 -1.76 1.58
N ALA A 112 13.13 -1.05 0.75
CA ALA A 112 14.34 -0.32 1.11
C ALA A 112 14.09 1.19 1.23
N LEU A 113 13.43 1.79 0.24
CA LEU A 113 13.10 3.22 0.21
C LEU A 113 12.28 3.65 1.42
N GLY A 114 12.71 4.71 2.10
CA GLY A 114 12.05 5.24 3.29
C GLY A 114 12.13 4.34 4.52
N CYS A 115 12.93 3.25 4.46
CA CYS A 115 13.09 2.29 5.57
C CYS A 115 14.57 2.03 5.89
N ARG A 116 15.37 1.64 4.91
CA ARG A 116 16.82 1.33 5.05
C ARG A 116 17.71 2.28 4.25
N ILE A 117 17.17 2.89 3.23
CA ILE A 117 17.78 3.95 2.43
C ILE A 117 16.83 5.14 2.34
N ASP A 118 17.36 6.29 1.93
CA ASP A 118 16.55 7.51 1.79
C ASP A 118 15.33 7.30 0.89
N GLY A 119 14.18 7.79 1.35
CA GLY A 119 12.90 7.74 0.67
C GLY A 119 12.51 9.08 0.03
N GLY A 120 11.22 9.21 -0.30
CA GLY A 120 10.69 10.28 -1.14
C GLY A 120 9.89 11.38 -0.46
N GLN A 121 9.83 11.46 0.87
CA GLN A 121 9.32 12.66 1.54
C GLN A 121 10.43 13.73 1.57
N ALA A 122 10.86 14.12 0.37
CA ALA A 122 11.95 15.05 0.07
C ALA A 122 11.76 15.64 -1.34
N GLU A 123 12.61 16.63 -1.69
CA GLU A 123 12.63 17.20 -3.04
C GLU A 123 13.19 16.22 -4.09
N TYR A 124 14.13 15.35 -3.71
CA TYR A 124 14.75 14.35 -4.60
C TYR A 124 14.91 13.01 -3.88
N VAL A 125 14.86 11.93 -4.65
CA VAL A 125 15.13 10.57 -4.18
C VAL A 125 15.99 9.81 -5.17
N ARG A 126 16.96 9.03 -4.67
CA ARG A 126 17.70 8.04 -5.47
C ARG A 126 16.92 6.72 -5.46
N VAL A 127 16.62 6.22 -6.65
CA VAL A 127 15.92 4.95 -6.84
C VAL A 127 16.90 3.92 -7.39
N PRO A 128 17.32 2.91 -6.60
CA PRO A 128 18.15 1.82 -7.10
C PRO A 128 17.36 0.93 -8.07
N TYR A 129 18.08 0.30 -9.01
CA TYR A 129 17.48 -0.59 -10.01
C TYR A 129 16.32 0.09 -10.77
N ALA A 130 16.58 1.26 -11.34
CA ALA A 130 15.57 2.14 -11.91
C ALA A 130 14.64 1.44 -12.93
N ASP A 131 15.16 0.49 -13.72
CA ASP A 131 14.35 -0.27 -14.68
C ASP A 131 13.27 -1.14 -14.04
N GLN A 132 13.43 -1.49 -12.76
CA GLN A 132 12.44 -2.22 -11.97
C GLN A 132 11.69 -1.31 -10.98
N GLY A 133 12.37 -0.27 -10.48
CA GLY A 133 11.86 0.63 -9.46
C GLY A 133 10.98 1.77 -9.99
N LEU A 134 11.02 2.04 -11.30
CA LEU A 134 10.30 3.15 -11.92
C LEU A 134 9.31 2.66 -12.98
N ASN A 135 8.12 3.27 -12.99
CA ASN A 135 7.12 3.02 -14.03
C ASN A 135 6.68 4.36 -14.63
N ARG A 136 6.80 4.49 -15.96
CA ARG A 136 6.38 5.70 -16.68
C ARG A 136 4.88 5.91 -16.55
N ILE A 137 4.47 7.11 -16.16
CA ILE A 137 3.07 7.49 -16.04
C ILE A 137 2.57 7.87 -17.45
N PRO A 138 1.51 7.22 -17.96
CA PRO A 138 0.89 7.61 -19.23
C PRO A 138 0.44 9.08 -19.22
N ASP A 139 0.49 9.75 -20.36
CA ASP A 139 0.12 11.19 -20.49
C ASP A 139 -1.33 11.46 -20.07
N THR A 140 -2.21 10.47 -20.19
CA THR A 140 -3.62 10.54 -19.81
C THR A 140 -3.85 10.37 -18.31
N VAL A 141 -2.82 10.00 -17.53
CA VAL A 141 -2.91 9.75 -16.09
C VAL A 141 -2.28 10.93 -15.35
N SER A 142 -3.00 11.51 -14.40
CA SER A 142 -2.49 12.59 -13.56
C SER A 142 -1.48 12.09 -12.51
N ALA A 143 -0.71 12.99 -11.92
CA ALA A 143 0.19 12.67 -10.81
C ALA A 143 -0.58 12.11 -9.60
N GLU A 144 -1.75 12.68 -9.30
CA GLU A 144 -2.60 12.24 -8.20
C GLU A 144 -3.15 10.83 -8.42
N GLN A 145 -3.59 10.51 -9.64
CA GLN A 145 -4.03 9.15 -9.99
C GLN A 145 -2.91 8.12 -9.88
N ALA A 146 -1.67 8.52 -10.18
CA ALA A 146 -0.51 7.64 -10.11
C ALA A 146 0.14 7.55 -8.71
N LEU A 147 -0.16 8.47 -7.79
CA LEU A 147 0.54 8.61 -6.51
C LEU A 147 0.54 7.32 -5.68
N LEU A 148 -0.57 6.62 -5.66
CA LEU A 148 -0.77 5.44 -4.80
C LEU A 148 -0.38 4.12 -5.49
N VAL A 149 0.03 4.17 -6.77
CA VAL A 149 0.33 2.97 -7.59
C VAL A 149 1.52 2.19 -7.03
N GLY A 150 2.55 2.89 -6.57
CA GLY A 150 3.81 2.27 -6.14
C GLY A 150 3.72 1.46 -4.83
N ASP A 151 2.70 1.67 -4.00
CA ASP A 151 2.55 1.00 -2.70
C ASP A 151 1.11 0.53 -2.43
N VAL A 152 0.23 1.38 -1.88
CA VAL A 152 -1.05 0.90 -1.33
C VAL A 152 -1.98 0.34 -2.40
N LEU A 153 -1.95 0.87 -3.62
CA LEU A 153 -2.74 0.31 -4.71
C LEU A 153 -2.13 -0.99 -5.24
N ALA A 154 -0.80 -1.07 -5.35
CA ALA A 154 -0.11 -2.32 -5.66
C ALA A 154 -0.37 -3.38 -4.59
N THR A 155 -0.39 -2.98 -3.31
CA THR A 155 -0.74 -3.85 -2.18
C THR A 155 -2.16 -4.41 -2.32
N GLY A 156 -3.14 -3.56 -2.63
CA GLY A 156 -4.52 -4.00 -2.89
C GLY A 156 -4.64 -4.93 -4.09
N PHE A 157 -3.90 -4.64 -5.17
CA PHE A 157 -3.88 -5.46 -6.38
C PHE A 157 -3.27 -6.84 -6.13
N TRP A 158 -2.12 -6.87 -5.45
CA TRP A 158 -1.47 -8.10 -5.00
C TRP A 158 -2.40 -8.93 -4.09
N ALA A 159 -3.03 -8.29 -3.10
CA ALA A 159 -3.95 -8.95 -2.17
C ALA A 159 -5.13 -9.60 -2.90
N ALA A 160 -5.78 -8.88 -3.83
CA ALA A 160 -6.87 -9.41 -4.65
C ALA A 160 -6.41 -10.56 -5.57
N ARG A 161 -5.17 -10.47 -6.11
CA ARG A 161 -4.60 -11.50 -6.98
C ARG A 161 -4.33 -12.80 -6.23
N ILE A 162 -3.63 -12.73 -5.07
CA ILE A 162 -3.31 -13.93 -4.31
C ILE A 162 -4.52 -14.57 -3.62
N SER A 163 -5.60 -13.81 -3.43
CA SER A 163 -6.85 -14.29 -2.84
C SER A 163 -7.70 -15.13 -3.80
N GLU A 164 -7.31 -15.24 -5.06
CA GLU A 164 -7.96 -16.09 -6.07
C GLU A 164 -9.46 -15.81 -6.23
N ILE A 165 -9.85 -14.54 -6.08
CA ILE A 165 -11.25 -14.09 -6.14
C ILE A 165 -11.87 -14.46 -7.49
N THR A 166 -13.08 -15.05 -7.44
CA THR A 166 -13.90 -15.43 -8.58
C THR A 166 -15.23 -14.68 -8.61
N GLU A 167 -15.96 -14.77 -9.73
CA GLU A 167 -17.29 -14.14 -9.90
C GLU A 167 -18.38 -14.78 -9.01
N GLU A 168 -18.13 -15.95 -8.44
CA GLU A 168 -19.08 -16.64 -7.56
C GLU A 168 -18.93 -16.25 -6.08
N ASP A 169 -17.82 -15.60 -5.72
CA ASP A 169 -17.43 -15.39 -4.34
C ASP A 169 -18.22 -14.26 -3.64
N THR A 170 -18.47 -14.46 -2.35
CA THR A 170 -18.72 -13.40 -1.38
C THR A 170 -17.39 -13.03 -0.73
N VAL A 171 -16.93 -11.82 -0.98
CA VAL A 171 -15.67 -11.27 -0.45
C VAL A 171 -15.95 -10.39 0.76
N LEU A 172 -15.27 -10.63 1.86
CA LEU A 172 -15.26 -9.76 3.04
C LEU A 172 -13.93 -9.02 3.11
N ILE A 173 -13.98 -7.69 3.20
CA ILE A 173 -12.82 -6.84 3.45
C ILE A 173 -12.98 -6.23 4.85
N ILE A 174 -12.01 -6.47 5.74
CA ILE A 174 -12.01 -5.94 7.11
C ILE A 174 -11.05 -4.75 7.19
N GLY A 175 -11.64 -3.57 7.35
CA GLY A 175 -10.96 -2.28 7.33
C GLY A 175 -11.19 -1.51 6.02
N ALA A 176 -11.58 -0.22 6.14
CA ALA A 176 -11.73 0.71 5.03
C ALA A 176 -10.76 1.90 5.17
N GLY A 177 -9.55 1.64 5.64
CA GLY A 177 -8.42 2.57 5.54
C GLY A 177 -7.92 2.66 4.09
N PRO A 178 -6.86 3.44 3.82
CA PRO A 178 -6.32 3.60 2.47
C PRO A 178 -6.07 2.27 1.75
N THR A 179 -5.36 1.36 2.39
CA THR A 179 -5.08 0.03 1.84
C THR A 179 -6.36 -0.79 1.66
N GLY A 180 -7.33 -0.68 2.59
CA GLY A 180 -8.63 -1.38 2.50
C GLY A 180 -9.45 -0.92 1.30
N ILE A 181 -9.49 0.39 1.02
CA ILE A 181 -10.19 0.92 -0.15
C ILE A 181 -9.45 0.54 -1.45
N CYS A 182 -8.12 0.59 -1.47
CA CYS A 182 -7.36 0.08 -2.62
C CYS A 182 -7.61 -1.43 -2.86
N THR A 183 -7.70 -2.22 -1.78
CA THR A 183 -8.06 -3.64 -1.84
C THR A 183 -9.48 -3.83 -2.37
N LEU A 184 -10.43 -2.97 -1.96
CA LEU A 184 -11.80 -2.96 -2.49
C LEU A 184 -11.81 -2.71 -4.00
N LEU A 185 -11.16 -1.63 -4.46
CA LEU A 185 -11.06 -1.29 -5.89
C LEU A 185 -10.50 -2.45 -6.72
N CYS A 186 -9.42 -3.06 -6.24
CA CYS A 186 -8.79 -4.19 -6.94
C CYS A 186 -9.65 -5.47 -6.89
N SER A 187 -10.40 -5.70 -5.80
CA SER A 187 -11.35 -6.81 -5.69
C SER A 187 -12.54 -6.63 -6.65
N MET A 188 -13.02 -5.41 -6.84
CA MET A 188 -14.09 -5.09 -7.80
C MET A 188 -13.73 -5.45 -9.25
N LEU A 189 -12.43 -5.35 -9.63
CA LEU A 189 -11.96 -5.79 -10.95
C LEU A 189 -12.19 -7.28 -11.21
N LYS A 190 -12.27 -8.10 -10.16
CA LYS A 190 -12.55 -9.54 -10.25
C LYS A 190 -14.04 -9.84 -10.37
N LYS A 191 -14.90 -8.82 -10.22
CA LYS A 191 -16.37 -8.90 -10.33
C LYS A 191 -16.98 -9.99 -9.45
N PRO A 192 -16.62 -10.10 -8.16
CA PRO A 192 -17.21 -11.10 -7.30
C PRO A 192 -18.73 -10.87 -7.18
N ARG A 193 -19.45 -11.94 -6.84
CA ARG A 193 -20.90 -11.89 -6.65
C ARG A 193 -21.30 -10.81 -5.64
N ARG A 194 -20.49 -10.62 -4.59
CA ARG A 194 -20.76 -9.66 -3.52
C ARG A 194 -19.47 -9.24 -2.83
N ILE A 195 -19.40 -7.95 -2.47
CA ILE A 195 -18.37 -7.45 -1.58
C ILE A 195 -19.05 -6.88 -0.33
N ILE A 196 -18.52 -7.25 0.83
CA ILE A 196 -18.89 -6.74 2.15
C ILE A 196 -17.65 -6.06 2.73
N VAL A 197 -17.82 -4.83 3.21
CA VAL A 197 -16.76 -4.08 3.93
C VAL A 197 -17.16 -3.98 5.40
N CYS A 198 -16.28 -4.42 6.29
CA CYS A 198 -16.42 -4.25 7.73
C CYS A 198 -15.55 -3.08 8.18
N GLU A 199 -16.15 -2.03 8.73
CA GLU A 199 -15.44 -0.84 9.19
C GLU A 199 -16.13 -0.28 10.45
N GLN A 200 -15.32 0.28 11.39
CA GLN A 200 -15.85 0.87 12.64
C GLN A 200 -15.99 2.40 12.56
N SER A 201 -15.20 3.09 11.74
CA SER A 201 -15.26 4.55 11.59
C SER A 201 -16.49 4.98 10.82
N ALA A 202 -17.35 5.79 11.44
CA ALA A 202 -18.55 6.32 10.80
C ALA A 202 -18.23 7.14 9.54
N GLU A 203 -17.10 7.85 9.52
CA GLU A 203 -16.65 8.65 8.39
C GLU A 203 -16.24 7.76 7.21
N ARG A 204 -15.48 6.70 7.47
CA ARG A 204 -15.08 5.74 6.43
C ARG A 204 -16.24 4.91 5.90
N ILE A 205 -17.17 4.52 6.79
CA ILE A 205 -18.43 3.88 6.38
C ILE A 205 -19.21 4.79 5.42
N ARG A 206 -19.31 6.09 5.74
CA ARG A 206 -19.95 7.07 4.87
C ARG A 206 -19.23 7.18 3.54
N PHE A 207 -17.92 7.31 3.56
CA PHE A 207 -17.10 7.37 2.34
C PHE A 207 -17.34 6.17 1.41
N VAL A 208 -17.31 4.95 1.95
CA VAL A 208 -17.56 3.73 1.14
C VAL A 208 -18.96 3.75 0.55
N ARG A 209 -19.98 4.12 1.33
CA ARG A 209 -21.37 4.18 0.85
C ARG A 209 -21.61 5.24 -0.24
N GLU A 210 -20.91 6.36 -0.15
CA GLU A 210 -21.02 7.46 -1.11
C GLU A 210 -20.31 7.15 -2.43
N HIS A 211 -19.15 6.53 -2.38
CA HIS A 211 -18.31 6.28 -3.56
C HIS A 211 -18.52 4.89 -4.19
N TYR A 212 -18.99 3.91 -3.42
CA TYR A 212 -19.16 2.51 -3.84
C TYR A 212 -20.53 1.98 -3.38
N PRO A 213 -21.65 2.50 -3.90
CA PRO A 213 -22.99 2.19 -3.42
C PRO A 213 -23.41 0.73 -3.61
N GLU A 214 -22.74 -0.01 -4.49
CA GLU A 214 -22.95 -1.45 -4.72
C GLU A 214 -22.34 -2.33 -3.63
N VAL A 215 -21.47 -1.77 -2.77
CA VAL A 215 -20.78 -2.49 -1.71
C VAL A 215 -21.61 -2.49 -0.43
N LEU A 216 -21.74 -3.65 0.20
CA LEU A 216 -22.39 -3.77 1.50
C LEU A 216 -21.41 -3.34 2.62
N VAL A 217 -21.86 -2.46 3.53
CA VAL A 217 -21.01 -1.94 4.61
C VAL A 217 -21.65 -2.20 5.96
N ILE A 218 -20.87 -2.76 6.89
CA ILE A 218 -21.33 -3.15 8.24
C ILE A 218 -20.28 -2.80 9.32
N GLY A 219 -20.73 -2.56 10.55
CA GLY A 219 -19.88 -2.45 11.73
C GLY A 219 -19.41 -3.83 12.25
N PRO A 220 -18.29 -3.88 13.01
CA PRO A 220 -17.69 -5.13 13.46
C PRO A 220 -18.61 -5.95 14.39
N GLU A 221 -19.42 -5.30 15.22
CA GLU A 221 -20.31 -5.94 16.19
C GLU A 221 -21.36 -6.85 15.56
N ASN A 222 -21.78 -6.57 14.32
CA ASN A 222 -22.79 -7.34 13.59
C ASN A 222 -22.21 -8.10 12.39
N CYS A 223 -20.90 -8.00 12.16
CA CYS A 223 -20.26 -8.46 10.93
C CYS A 223 -20.47 -9.95 10.68
N LYS A 224 -20.29 -10.80 11.67
CA LYS A 224 -20.40 -12.27 11.55
C LYS A 224 -21.78 -12.72 11.11
N ASP A 225 -22.82 -12.21 11.76
CA ASP A 225 -24.22 -12.59 11.43
C ASP A 225 -24.64 -11.97 10.09
N PHE A 226 -24.16 -10.76 9.80
CA PHE A 226 -24.41 -10.11 8.52
C PHE A 226 -23.78 -10.87 7.36
N VAL A 227 -22.51 -11.29 7.48
CA VAL A 227 -21.83 -12.09 6.46
C VAL A 227 -22.53 -13.42 6.25
N ARG A 228 -22.92 -14.12 7.32
CA ARG A 228 -23.67 -15.37 7.22
C ARG A 228 -24.99 -15.22 6.46
N LYS A 229 -25.71 -14.14 6.72
CA LYS A 229 -27.01 -13.84 6.07
C LYS A 229 -26.84 -13.47 4.59
N HIS A 230 -25.72 -12.83 4.23
CA HIS A 230 -25.48 -12.31 2.89
C HIS A 230 -24.46 -13.15 2.09
N SER A 231 -24.15 -14.37 2.52
CA SER A 231 -23.34 -15.33 1.81
C SER A 231 -24.11 -16.60 1.52
N ASP A 232 -23.74 -17.32 0.47
CA ASP A 232 -24.47 -18.53 0.05
C ASP A 232 -24.07 -19.76 0.86
N HIS A 233 -22.90 -19.74 1.54
CA HIS A 233 -22.29 -20.87 2.21
C HIS A 233 -22.02 -20.66 3.70
N GLY A 234 -22.78 -19.73 4.33
CA GLY A 234 -22.72 -19.50 5.77
C GLY A 234 -21.46 -18.78 6.26
N GLY A 235 -20.73 -18.12 5.38
CA GLY A 235 -19.55 -17.30 5.62
C GLY A 235 -18.95 -16.81 4.30
N ALA A 236 -18.00 -15.90 4.37
CA ALA A 236 -17.32 -15.39 3.19
C ALA A 236 -16.42 -16.44 2.53
N ASP A 237 -16.39 -16.47 1.20
CA ASP A 237 -15.52 -17.34 0.40
C ASP A 237 -14.07 -16.86 0.46
N VAL A 238 -13.89 -15.54 0.45
CA VAL A 238 -12.61 -14.86 0.59
C VAL A 238 -12.72 -13.79 1.65
N VAL A 239 -11.74 -13.75 2.56
CA VAL A 239 -11.61 -12.69 3.56
C VAL A 239 -10.26 -11.99 3.41
N LEU A 240 -10.28 -10.66 3.28
CA LEU A 240 -9.11 -9.80 3.21
C LEU A 240 -9.04 -8.98 4.50
N GLU A 241 -8.06 -9.30 5.36
CA GLU A 241 -7.83 -8.59 6.62
C GLU A 241 -6.81 -7.47 6.38
N VAL A 242 -7.25 -6.21 6.54
CA VAL A 242 -6.49 -5.01 6.16
C VAL A 242 -6.43 -3.99 7.31
N ALA A 243 -6.87 -4.35 8.52
CA ALA A 243 -6.92 -3.45 9.67
C ALA A 243 -5.79 -3.67 10.69
N GLY A 244 -5.33 -4.91 10.87
CA GLY A 244 -4.12 -5.24 11.63
C GLY A 244 -4.27 -5.25 13.15
N THR A 245 -5.41 -5.69 13.68
CA THR A 245 -5.62 -5.86 15.13
C THR A 245 -5.96 -7.30 15.51
N GLU A 246 -5.78 -7.66 16.78
CA GLU A 246 -6.15 -8.99 17.28
C GLU A 246 -7.63 -9.30 17.03
N ASP A 247 -8.52 -8.34 17.27
CA ASP A 247 -9.95 -8.51 17.05
C ASP A 247 -10.29 -8.70 15.57
N THR A 248 -9.62 -7.98 14.67
CA THR A 248 -9.87 -8.11 13.22
C THR A 248 -9.28 -9.40 12.65
N PHE A 249 -8.14 -9.88 13.17
CA PHE A 249 -7.61 -11.20 12.84
C PHE A 249 -8.60 -12.31 13.22
N ARG A 250 -9.13 -12.26 14.46
CA ARG A 250 -10.13 -13.22 14.93
C ARG A 250 -11.40 -13.15 14.07
N LEU A 251 -11.92 -11.95 13.83
CA LEU A 251 -13.10 -11.74 12.99
C LEU A 251 -12.92 -12.32 11.58
N ALA A 252 -11.71 -12.20 11.01
CA ALA A 252 -11.41 -12.69 9.66
C ALA A 252 -11.65 -14.21 9.53
N TRP A 253 -11.08 -15.02 10.41
CA TRP A 253 -11.26 -16.47 10.32
C TRP A 253 -12.65 -16.92 10.84
N GLU A 254 -13.29 -16.18 11.74
CA GLU A 254 -14.65 -16.47 12.19
C GLU A 254 -15.69 -16.25 11.08
N CYS A 255 -15.53 -15.19 10.28
CA CYS A 255 -16.43 -14.85 9.16
C CYS A 255 -16.21 -15.73 7.93
N ALA A 256 -15.07 -16.39 7.81
CA ALA A 256 -14.74 -17.28 6.71
C ALA A 256 -15.57 -18.57 6.76
N ARG A 257 -16.13 -19.00 5.61
CA ARG A 257 -16.76 -20.33 5.50
C ARG A 257 -15.70 -21.44 5.57
N PRO A 258 -16.09 -22.71 5.75
CA PRO A 258 -15.15 -23.83 5.53
C PRO A 258 -14.52 -23.80 4.13
N ASN A 259 -13.24 -24.11 4.05
CA ASN A 259 -12.40 -24.06 2.83
C ASN A 259 -12.29 -22.66 2.19
N ALA A 260 -12.45 -21.60 2.96
CA ALA A 260 -12.24 -20.23 2.50
C ALA A 260 -10.75 -19.85 2.47
N ILE A 261 -10.43 -18.81 1.70
CA ILE A 261 -9.13 -18.14 1.72
C ILE A 261 -9.22 -16.93 2.66
N VAL A 262 -8.27 -16.83 3.59
CA VAL A 262 -8.09 -15.69 4.49
C VAL A 262 -6.74 -15.06 4.17
N THR A 263 -6.76 -13.88 3.56
CA THR A 263 -5.56 -13.13 3.19
C THR A 263 -5.31 -12.04 4.22
N ILE A 264 -4.15 -12.11 4.87
CA ILE A 264 -3.68 -11.14 5.85
C ILE A 264 -2.79 -10.14 5.13
N VAL A 265 -3.28 -8.92 4.98
CA VAL A 265 -2.61 -7.82 4.27
C VAL A 265 -1.97 -6.83 5.24
N ALA A 266 -2.60 -6.64 6.38
CA ALA A 266 -2.16 -5.67 7.38
C ALA A 266 -0.83 -6.06 8.05
N LEU A 267 -0.08 -5.04 8.48
CA LEU A 267 1.04 -5.20 9.42
C LEU A 267 0.51 -5.30 10.84
N TYR A 268 1.06 -6.22 11.62
CA TYR A 268 0.73 -6.42 13.02
C TYR A 268 1.92 -6.06 13.92
N ASP A 269 1.65 -5.35 15.01
CA ASP A 269 2.66 -4.99 16.01
C ASP A 269 2.91 -6.12 17.03
N GLN A 270 1.97 -7.07 17.14
CA GLN A 270 2.03 -8.17 18.11
C GLN A 270 1.73 -9.52 17.43
N PRO A 271 2.30 -10.63 17.95
CA PRO A 271 1.97 -11.97 17.49
C PRO A 271 0.47 -12.26 17.58
N GLN A 272 -0.06 -12.97 16.58
CA GLN A 272 -1.47 -13.36 16.53
C GLN A 272 -1.63 -14.85 16.80
N LEU A 273 -2.71 -15.21 17.52
CA LEU A 273 -3.00 -16.58 17.90
C LEU A 273 -3.89 -17.26 16.86
N LEU A 274 -3.48 -18.46 16.41
CA LEU A 274 -4.33 -19.37 15.65
C LEU A 274 -4.97 -20.38 16.62
N PRO A 275 -6.27 -20.28 16.97
CA PRO A 275 -6.94 -21.18 17.89
C PRO A 275 -7.31 -22.48 17.17
N LEU A 276 -6.35 -23.33 16.90
CA LEU A 276 -6.50 -24.54 16.09
C LEU A 276 -7.66 -25.45 16.55
N PRO A 277 -7.95 -25.63 17.86
CA PRO A 277 -9.12 -26.44 18.28
C PRO A 277 -10.45 -25.87 17.77
N GLU A 278 -10.60 -24.55 17.72
CA GLU A 278 -11.82 -23.87 17.24
C GLU A 278 -11.91 -23.87 15.71
N MET A 279 -10.77 -23.95 15.04
CA MET A 279 -10.66 -23.93 13.58
C MET A 279 -10.70 -25.33 12.97
N TYR A 280 -10.69 -26.38 13.82
CA TYR A 280 -10.69 -27.75 13.35
C TYR A 280 -11.92 -28.02 12.45
N GLY A 281 -11.66 -28.55 11.27
CA GLY A 281 -12.72 -28.80 10.27
C GLY A 281 -13.10 -27.62 9.39
N LYS A 282 -12.60 -26.40 9.65
CA LYS A 282 -12.81 -25.27 8.71
C LYS A 282 -11.92 -25.38 7.47
N ASN A 283 -10.78 -26.07 7.53
CA ASN A 283 -9.85 -26.26 6.41
C ASN A 283 -9.48 -24.92 5.71
N LEU A 284 -9.19 -23.87 6.48
CA LEU A 284 -8.89 -22.55 5.95
C LEU A 284 -7.51 -22.49 5.29
N VAL A 285 -7.39 -21.71 4.24
CA VAL A 285 -6.12 -21.34 3.62
C VAL A 285 -5.75 -19.93 4.08
N PHE A 286 -4.67 -19.79 4.83
CA PHE A 286 -4.13 -18.47 5.16
C PHE A 286 -3.04 -18.08 4.16
N LYS A 287 -3.17 -16.85 3.62
CA LYS A 287 -2.15 -16.22 2.78
C LYS A 287 -1.69 -14.94 3.45
N THR A 288 -0.39 -14.78 3.58
CA THR A 288 0.20 -13.60 4.24
C THR A 288 1.49 -13.20 3.52
N GLY A 289 1.84 -11.93 3.57
CA GLY A 289 3.06 -11.43 2.97
C GLY A 289 3.02 -9.92 2.76
N GLY A 290 4.09 -9.38 2.19
CA GLY A 290 4.17 -8.02 1.68
C GLY A 290 3.90 -7.98 0.18
N VAL A 291 3.55 -6.81 -0.32
CA VAL A 291 3.40 -6.56 -1.76
C VAL A 291 4.66 -6.98 -2.52
N ASP A 292 4.49 -7.55 -3.69
CA ASP A 292 5.62 -7.93 -4.56
C ASP A 292 5.98 -6.87 -5.60
N GLY A 293 5.22 -5.77 -5.67
CA GLY A 293 5.55 -4.61 -6.50
C GLY A 293 5.64 -4.84 -8.01
N CYS A 294 5.31 -6.02 -8.51
CA CYS A 294 5.46 -6.37 -9.92
C CYS A 294 4.38 -5.77 -10.84
N ASP A 295 3.27 -5.34 -10.28
CA ASP A 295 2.05 -5.05 -11.05
C ASP A 295 1.85 -3.55 -11.39
N CYS A 296 2.80 -2.65 -11.04
CA CYS A 296 2.62 -1.21 -11.19
C CYS A 296 2.30 -0.77 -12.63
N ALA A 297 2.95 -1.35 -13.63
CA ALA A 297 2.69 -1.05 -15.03
C ALA A 297 1.26 -1.45 -15.45
N GLU A 298 0.78 -2.60 -14.98
CA GLU A 298 -0.59 -3.07 -15.20
C GLU A 298 -1.60 -2.13 -14.55
N ILE A 299 -1.36 -1.72 -13.31
CA ILE A 299 -2.22 -0.82 -12.55
C ILE A 299 -2.34 0.54 -13.26
N LEU A 300 -1.22 1.11 -13.76
CA LEU A 300 -1.23 2.35 -14.55
C LEU A 300 -2.08 2.20 -15.82
N ARG A 301 -2.04 1.03 -16.48
CA ARG A 301 -2.89 0.73 -17.63
C ARG A 301 -4.38 0.71 -17.27
N LEU A 302 -4.73 0.12 -16.12
CA LEU A 302 -6.11 0.08 -15.62
C LEU A 302 -6.63 1.48 -15.27
N ILE A 303 -5.79 2.32 -14.67
CA ILE A 303 -6.10 3.73 -14.40
C ILE A 303 -6.31 4.50 -15.71
N ALA A 304 -5.40 4.35 -16.68
CA ALA A 304 -5.52 5.00 -17.99
C ALA A 304 -6.78 4.58 -18.75
N ALA A 305 -7.26 3.35 -18.53
CA ALA A 305 -8.51 2.84 -19.07
C ALA A 305 -9.76 3.24 -18.26
N GLY A 306 -9.62 4.03 -17.18
CA GLY A 306 -10.71 4.45 -16.32
C GLY A 306 -11.34 3.33 -15.48
N GLN A 307 -10.63 2.21 -15.29
CA GLN A 307 -11.14 1.08 -14.51
C GLN A 307 -10.83 1.20 -13.01
N ILE A 308 -9.85 2.02 -12.64
CA ILE A 308 -9.51 2.37 -11.26
C ILE A 308 -9.37 3.87 -11.16
N ASP A 309 -9.95 4.46 -10.12
CA ASP A 309 -9.73 5.85 -9.72
C ASP A 309 -9.46 5.94 -8.22
N THR A 310 -8.26 6.40 -7.87
CA THR A 310 -7.83 6.59 -6.48
C THR A 310 -7.86 8.05 -6.04
N THR A 311 -8.24 8.98 -6.92
CA THR A 311 -8.26 10.42 -6.59
C THR A 311 -9.16 10.77 -5.41
N PRO A 312 -10.33 10.11 -5.19
CA PRO A 312 -11.16 10.38 -4.02
C PRO A 312 -10.49 10.05 -2.67
N LEU A 313 -9.44 9.20 -2.68
CA LEU A 313 -8.71 8.85 -1.45
C LEU A 313 -7.81 10.00 -0.97
N ILE A 314 -7.38 10.91 -1.86
CA ILE A 314 -6.52 12.04 -1.52
C ILE A 314 -7.39 13.15 -0.91
N THR A 315 -7.62 13.07 0.39
CA THR A 315 -8.50 13.97 1.12
C THR A 315 -7.82 15.28 1.55
N HIS A 316 -6.51 15.26 1.73
CA HIS A 316 -5.73 16.39 2.24
C HIS A 316 -4.49 16.63 1.39
N ARG A 317 -4.06 17.90 1.31
CA ARG A 317 -2.84 18.32 0.61
C ARG A 317 -2.08 19.30 1.48
N PHE A 318 -0.76 19.07 1.59
CA PHE A 318 0.18 19.94 2.30
C PHE A 318 1.44 20.13 1.48
N SER A 319 2.13 21.23 1.68
CA SER A 319 3.49 21.38 1.18
C SER A 319 4.47 20.52 2.01
N LEU A 320 5.67 20.31 1.48
CA LEU A 320 6.71 19.58 2.22
C LEU A 320 7.09 20.30 3.53
N GLU A 321 7.00 21.61 3.57
CA GLU A 321 7.24 22.43 4.76
C GLU A 321 6.20 22.22 5.85
N GLU A 322 4.97 21.84 5.49
CA GLU A 322 3.86 21.59 6.40
C GLU A 322 3.73 20.11 6.79
N ILE A 323 4.73 19.27 6.48
CA ILE A 323 4.65 17.83 6.65
C ILE A 323 4.40 17.38 8.09
N ASP A 324 4.88 18.14 9.09
CA ASP A 324 4.59 17.85 10.50
C ASP A 324 3.09 17.92 10.81
N GLU A 325 2.40 18.90 10.25
CA GLU A 325 0.93 19.04 10.39
C GLU A 325 0.21 17.93 9.62
N ALA A 326 0.70 17.57 8.43
CA ALA A 326 0.19 16.45 7.65
C ALA A 326 0.26 15.14 8.45
N TYR A 327 1.39 14.87 9.12
CA TYR A 327 1.54 13.72 10.00
C TYR A 327 0.60 13.80 11.21
N ARG A 328 0.43 14.97 11.84
CA ARG A 328 -0.49 15.15 12.97
C ARG A 328 -1.92 14.77 12.59
N ILE A 329 -2.39 15.23 11.44
CA ILE A 329 -3.74 14.93 10.92
C ILE A 329 -3.86 13.44 10.60
N PHE A 330 -2.88 12.87 9.87
CA PHE A 330 -2.91 11.48 9.44
C PHE A 330 -2.84 10.49 10.61
N GLU A 331 -1.89 10.68 11.54
CA GLU A 331 -1.66 9.83 12.70
C GLU A 331 -2.88 9.81 13.64
N ASN A 332 -3.48 10.97 13.89
CA ASN A 332 -4.62 11.10 14.78
C ASN A 332 -5.99 10.92 14.08
N ARG A 333 -5.98 10.59 12.78
CA ARG A 333 -7.20 10.34 12.00
C ARG A 333 -8.19 11.50 12.05
N LEU A 334 -7.68 12.74 11.98
CA LEU A 334 -8.49 13.94 12.07
C LEU A 334 -9.15 14.28 10.72
N GLU A 335 -10.20 15.07 10.77
CA GLU A 335 -10.85 15.71 9.60
C GLU A 335 -11.27 14.71 8.49
N GLY A 336 -11.55 13.46 8.85
CA GLY A 336 -11.94 12.43 7.88
C GLY A 336 -10.81 11.99 6.95
N VAL A 337 -9.54 12.16 7.35
CA VAL A 337 -8.39 11.84 6.52
C VAL A 337 -8.38 10.36 6.08
N ILE A 338 -8.15 10.16 4.78
CA ILE A 338 -7.87 8.86 4.19
C ILE A 338 -6.43 8.84 3.72
N LYS A 339 -6.06 9.68 2.76
CA LYS A 339 -4.68 9.85 2.28
C LYS A 339 -4.31 11.33 2.23
N VAL A 340 -3.05 11.59 2.49
CA VAL A 340 -2.47 12.93 2.42
C VAL A 340 -1.49 12.97 1.26
N ALA A 341 -1.62 13.97 0.40
CA ALA A 341 -0.63 14.30 -0.62
C ALA A 341 0.31 15.38 -0.10
N ILE A 342 1.61 15.15 -0.24
CA ILE A 342 2.68 16.10 0.07
C ILE A 342 3.20 16.65 -1.24
N VAL A 343 2.97 17.94 -1.47
CA VAL A 343 3.37 18.63 -2.70
C VAL A 343 4.84 19.01 -2.61
N GLY A 344 5.65 18.51 -3.55
CA GLY A 344 7.05 18.89 -3.73
C GLY A 344 7.18 20.34 -4.25
N ARG A 345 8.40 20.86 -4.16
CA ARG A 345 8.74 22.18 -4.70
C ARG A 345 8.90 22.19 -6.22
#